data_706ab56abf1de60bcb3710a8cb1bf9d7
#
_entry.id   706ab56abf1de60bcb3710a8cb1bf9d7
#
_cell.length_a   1.000
_cell.length_b   1.000
_cell.length_c   1.000
_cell.angle_alpha   90.00
_cell.angle_beta   90.00
_cell.angle_gamma   90.00
#
_symmetry.space_group_name_H-M   'P 1'
#
loop_
_entity.id
_entity.type
_entity.pdbx_description
1 polymer ?
#
loop_
_entity_poly.entity_id
_entity_poly.type
_entity_poly.pdbx_seq_one_letter_code
_entity_poly.pdbx_strand_id
1 'polypeptide(L)'
;MAEKSKKSFQYWQIRTIIVTMIGYALFYFVRKNFSVAMPGLTAEFGISKVSLGLFLTLHGIIYGLSRFVNGIISDRNSARIVLSVGLMLCALANILFGFSDTIAGWIVALANNMGTTVAFSSVLLYFMGIVWVINGYLQGMGVPPCTKTLTQWIPPKELATKMSVWNMSHSIGAGLVFGLCGWFIMPHMGVDMSANAEAVANIAANLNLDITDPKVLNFAAHYYAWRWCFIIPAIFAGAGAIWLFFFLKDSPSDVGYPEIMGEKKAEVKTPEESAEYKAFIRRKVFGNRLIWTLAMTNFFVYVVRFAALDWGPTLLTESKGLSLAMATTLCIIFEFIGGNIGMVFFGWLTDHLFKNRAHRTCVFCMLGAAASIAIFWLIPAGSPWYVMIIPFTFIGFFIYGPQALLGIAAANQATNRASATANGILGIFGYASTLISGVGFGFVAQHYGWNAAYITILVMAALGAVTLLTMWNAKADGYDEPASK
;
A
#
# COMPACT_ATOMS: atom_id res chain seq x y z
N MET A 1 -41.46 -21.67 20.72
CA MET A 1 -40.23 -21.34 20.04
C MET A 1 -40.26 -19.86 19.68
N ALA A 2 -39.44 -19.04 20.34
CA ALA A 2 -39.41 -17.61 20.07
C ALA A 2 -38.92 -17.38 18.62
N GLU A 3 -39.75 -16.73 17.82
CA GLU A 3 -39.43 -16.29 16.46
C GLU A 3 -38.21 -15.36 16.56
N LYS A 4 -37.01 -15.85 16.18
CA LYS A 4 -35.82 -15.01 16.13
C LYS A 4 -36.10 -13.86 15.17
N SER A 5 -36.29 -12.66 15.69
CA SER A 5 -36.46 -11.44 14.91
C SER A 5 -35.42 -11.39 13.78
N LYS A 6 -35.90 -11.44 12.54
CA LYS A 6 -35.03 -11.41 11.33
C LYS A 6 -34.32 -10.07 11.31
N LYS A 7 -32.99 -10.06 11.42
CA LYS A 7 -32.21 -8.82 11.39
C LYS A 7 -32.43 -8.10 10.08
N SER A 8 -32.55 -6.76 10.10
CA SER A 8 -32.85 -5.96 8.90
C SER A 8 -31.77 -6.10 7.81
N PHE A 9 -32.14 -5.91 6.56
CA PHE A 9 -31.20 -5.93 5.43
C PHE A 9 -30.09 -4.89 5.63
N GLN A 10 -30.43 -3.69 6.10
CA GLN A 10 -29.47 -2.62 6.43
C GLN A 10 -28.42 -3.06 7.47
N TYR A 11 -28.82 -3.83 8.48
CA TYR A 11 -27.86 -4.40 9.43
C TYR A 11 -26.80 -5.26 8.74
N TRP A 12 -27.21 -6.10 7.80
CA TRP A 12 -26.31 -6.97 7.07
C TRP A 12 -25.39 -6.20 6.12
N GLN A 13 -25.89 -5.15 5.47
CA GLN A 13 -25.06 -4.26 4.65
C GLN A 13 -23.96 -3.60 5.48
N ILE A 14 -24.32 -2.94 6.58
CA ILE A 14 -23.36 -2.27 7.46
C ILE A 14 -22.35 -3.27 8.02
N ARG A 15 -22.83 -4.43 8.46
CA ARG A 15 -21.97 -5.52 8.95
C ARG A 15 -20.97 -5.96 7.88
N THR A 16 -21.40 -6.18 6.65
CA THR A 16 -20.51 -6.60 5.55
C THR A 16 -19.45 -5.55 5.25
N ILE A 17 -19.82 -4.26 5.23
CA ILE A 17 -18.87 -3.16 5.06
C ILE A 17 -17.84 -3.18 6.18
N ILE A 18 -18.25 -3.22 7.44
CA ILE A 18 -17.34 -3.20 8.60
C ILE A 18 -16.44 -4.44 8.60
N VAL A 19 -16.99 -5.63 8.35
CA VAL A 19 -16.23 -6.88 8.36
C VAL A 19 -15.17 -6.88 7.27
N THR A 20 -15.51 -6.45 6.06
CA THR A 20 -14.54 -6.35 4.96
C THR A 20 -13.53 -5.22 5.17
N MET A 21 -13.92 -4.09 5.81
CA MET A 21 -12.99 -3.01 6.20
C MET A 21 -11.94 -3.51 7.20
N ILE A 22 -12.38 -4.19 8.26
CA ILE A 22 -11.47 -4.77 9.26
C ILE A 22 -10.55 -5.80 8.60
N GLY A 23 -11.11 -6.70 7.79
CA GLY A 23 -10.34 -7.68 7.05
C GLY A 23 -9.26 -7.06 6.17
N TYR A 24 -9.61 -6.04 5.40
CA TYR A 24 -8.64 -5.37 4.53
C TYR A 24 -7.63 -4.52 5.31
N ALA A 25 -8.01 -3.92 6.42
CA ALA A 25 -7.08 -3.25 7.32
C ALA A 25 -6.02 -4.22 7.88
N LEU A 26 -6.41 -5.47 8.21
CA LEU A 26 -5.49 -6.50 8.69
C LEU A 26 -4.49 -6.99 7.62
N PHE A 27 -4.83 -6.93 6.33
CA PHE A 27 -3.83 -7.13 5.27
C PHE A 27 -2.73 -6.07 5.32
N TYR A 28 -3.05 -4.82 5.71
CA TYR A 28 -2.05 -3.77 5.88
C TYR A 28 -1.18 -3.97 7.12
N PHE A 29 -1.67 -4.65 8.17
CA PHE A 29 -0.86 -5.04 9.33
C PHE A 29 0.35 -5.89 8.94
N VAL A 30 0.16 -6.82 8.01
CA VAL A 30 1.18 -7.77 7.55
C VAL A 30 1.82 -7.34 6.22
N ARG A 31 1.74 -6.06 5.90
CA ARG A 31 2.36 -5.43 4.74
C ARG A 31 3.17 -4.19 5.10
N LYS A 32 2.61 -3.26 5.89
CA LYS A 32 3.25 -1.98 6.23
C LYS A 32 4.19 -2.06 7.45
N ASN A 33 4.11 -3.14 8.22
CA ASN A 33 5.04 -3.48 9.28
C ASN A 33 6.51 -3.53 8.81
N PHE A 34 6.76 -3.95 7.57
CA PHE A 34 8.10 -4.02 6.96
C PHE A 34 8.81 -2.66 6.98
N SER A 35 8.11 -1.57 6.64
CA SER A 35 8.68 -0.22 6.63
C SER A 35 9.22 0.22 7.99
N VAL A 36 8.57 -0.20 9.08
CA VAL A 36 9.01 0.12 10.46
C VAL A 36 10.19 -0.76 10.89
N ALA A 37 10.25 -1.99 10.38
CA ALA A 37 11.32 -2.95 10.70
C ALA A 37 12.64 -2.66 9.95
N MET A 38 12.61 -1.96 8.80
CA MET A 38 13.78 -1.72 7.95
C MET A 38 15.01 -1.16 8.69
N PRO A 39 14.88 -0.14 9.57
CA PRO A 39 16.05 0.36 10.33
C PRO A 39 16.69 -0.72 11.21
N GLY A 40 15.90 -1.57 11.87
CA GLY A 40 16.39 -2.69 12.68
C GLY A 40 17.11 -3.75 11.85
N LEU A 41 16.56 -4.11 10.68
CA LEU A 41 17.18 -5.06 9.75
C LEU A 41 18.53 -4.55 9.23
N THR A 42 18.65 -3.25 8.96
CA THR A 42 19.92 -2.63 8.59
C THR A 42 20.91 -2.64 9.76
N ALA A 43 20.45 -2.29 10.97
CA ALA A 43 21.31 -2.22 12.14
C ALA A 43 21.90 -3.60 12.52
N GLU A 44 21.08 -4.65 12.53
CA GLU A 44 21.50 -5.97 13.02
C GLU A 44 22.23 -6.80 11.96
N PHE A 45 21.80 -6.75 10.71
CA PHE A 45 22.33 -7.63 9.65
C PHE A 45 23.08 -6.88 8.54
N GLY A 46 23.18 -5.56 8.59
CA GLY A 46 23.79 -4.77 7.53
C GLY A 46 23.07 -4.86 6.19
N ILE A 47 21.77 -5.18 6.19
CA ILE A 47 20.99 -5.28 4.95
C ILE A 47 20.94 -3.91 4.28
N SER A 48 21.47 -3.84 3.05
CA SER A 48 21.60 -2.59 2.31
C SER A 48 20.24 -1.99 1.93
N LYS A 49 20.18 -0.66 1.79
CA LYS A 49 18.98 0.03 1.30
C LYS A 49 18.56 -0.45 -0.09
N VAL A 50 19.52 -0.85 -0.95
CA VAL A 50 19.26 -1.45 -2.26
C VAL A 50 18.50 -2.78 -2.10
N SER A 51 18.94 -3.65 -1.19
CA SER A 51 18.28 -4.94 -0.92
C SER A 51 16.88 -4.76 -0.34
N LEU A 52 16.71 -3.84 0.63
CA LEU A 52 15.40 -3.51 1.20
C LEU A 52 14.47 -2.92 0.12
N GLY A 53 15.00 -2.04 -0.72
CA GLY A 53 14.29 -1.49 -1.87
C GLY A 53 13.89 -2.56 -2.90
N LEU A 54 14.74 -3.56 -3.12
CA LEU A 54 14.41 -4.69 -3.98
C LEU A 54 13.24 -5.50 -3.42
N PHE A 55 13.20 -5.72 -2.10
CA PHE A 55 12.05 -6.38 -1.46
C PHE A 55 10.75 -5.60 -1.68
N LEU A 56 10.77 -4.28 -1.50
CA LEU A 56 9.62 -3.41 -1.76
C LEU A 56 9.20 -3.47 -3.24
N THR A 57 10.15 -3.46 -4.16
CA THR A 57 9.91 -3.52 -5.61
C THR A 57 9.27 -4.84 -6.01
N LEU A 58 9.88 -5.96 -5.65
CA LEU A 58 9.37 -7.28 -5.99
C LEU A 58 7.99 -7.54 -5.39
N HIS A 59 7.82 -7.18 -4.12
CA HIS A 59 6.52 -7.25 -3.46
C HIS A 59 5.46 -6.44 -4.21
N GLY A 60 5.77 -5.20 -4.61
CA GLY A 60 4.83 -4.33 -5.32
C GLY A 60 4.44 -4.85 -6.70
N ILE A 61 5.41 -5.30 -7.50
CA ILE A 61 5.18 -5.87 -8.83
C ILE A 61 4.34 -7.15 -8.72
N ILE A 62 4.75 -8.08 -7.85
CA ILE A 62 4.05 -9.36 -7.67
C ILE A 62 2.64 -9.13 -7.12
N TYR A 63 2.46 -8.19 -6.20
CA TYR A 63 1.13 -7.79 -5.74
C TYR A 63 0.25 -7.27 -6.88
N GLY A 64 0.78 -6.38 -7.73
CA GLY A 64 0.04 -5.86 -8.89
C GLY A 64 -0.42 -6.97 -9.84
N LEU A 65 0.47 -7.90 -10.18
CA LEU A 65 0.16 -9.06 -11.03
C LEU A 65 -0.81 -10.03 -10.35
N SER A 66 -0.60 -10.31 -9.08
CA SER A 66 -1.41 -11.27 -8.32
C SER A 66 -2.87 -10.83 -8.18
N ARG A 67 -3.15 -9.51 -8.14
CA ARG A 67 -4.53 -9.00 -8.10
C ARG A 67 -5.37 -9.46 -9.29
N PHE A 68 -4.75 -9.56 -10.48
CA PHE A 68 -5.43 -10.07 -11.66
C PHE A 68 -5.77 -11.55 -11.52
N VAL A 69 -4.80 -12.37 -11.13
CA VAL A 69 -4.99 -13.81 -10.92
C VAL A 69 -6.00 -14.08 -9.81
N ASN A 70 -5.85 -13.40 -8.67
CA ASN A 70 -6.74 -13.55 -7.52
C ASN A 70 -8.14 -12.96 -7.76
N GLY A 71 -8.28 -12.03 -8.70
CA GLY A 71 -9.58 -11.59 -9.22
C GLY A 71 -10.36 -12.76 -9.84
N ILE A 72 -9.72 -13.48 -10.75
CA ILE A 72 -10.32 -14.67 -11.40
C ILE A 72 -10.64 -15.77 -10.37
N ILE A 73 -9.76 -15.98 -9.39
CA ILE A 73 -9.99 -16.94 -8.31
C ILE A 73 -11.20 -16.52 -7.47
N SER A 74 -11.29 -15.23 -7.12
CA SER A 74 -12.39 -14.68 -6.31
C SER A 74 -13.74 -14.77 -7.03
N ASP A 75 -13.77 -14.57 -8.35
CA ASP A 75 -15.00 -14.66 -9.13
C ASP A 75 -15.58 -16.07 -9.12
N ARG A 76 -14.73 -17.08 -9.07
CA ARG A 76 -15.12 -18.50 -9.14
C ARG A 76 -15.34 -19.14 -7.76
N ASN A 77 -14.91 -18.51 -6.69
CA ASN A 77 -14.95 -19.08 -5.34
C ASN A 77 -15.68 -18.15 -4.37
N SER A 78 -16.02 -18.68 -3.18
CA SER A 78 -16.55 -17.89 -2.07
C SER A 78 -15.57 -16.79 -1.69
N ALA A 79 -16.02 -15.53 -1.69
CA ALA A 79 -15.21 -14.38 -1.31
C ALA A 79 -14.72 -14.50 0.15
N ARG A 80 -15.59 -15.03 1.03
CA ARG A 80 -15.27 -15.32 2.43
C ARG A 80 -14.07 -16.25 2.56
N ILE A 81 -14.02 -17.34 1.78
CA ILE A 81 -12.93 -18.30 1.83
C ILE A 81 -11.65 -17.67 1.28
N VAL A 82 -11.70 -17.03 0.12
CA VAL A 82 -10.52 -16.42 -0.52
C VAL A 82 -9.90 -15.36 0.38
N LEU A 83 -10.73 -14.48 0.97
CA LEU A 83 -10.26 -13.42 1.85
C LEU A 83 -9.63 -13.97 3.13
N SER A 84 -10.29 -14.94 3.78
CA SER A 84 -9.82 -15.52 5.03
C SER A 84 -8.55 -16.34 4.84
N VAL A 85 -8.51 -17.19 3.81
CA VAL A 85 -7.32 -18.00 3.48
C VAL A 85 -6.15 -17.09 3.10
N GLY A 86 -6.39 -16.07 2.26
CA GLY A 86 -5.35 -15.13 1.86
C GLY A 86 -4.74 -14.40 3.06
N LEU A 87 -5.57 -13.93 4.00
CA LEU A 87 -5.10 -13.26 5.21
C LEU A 87 -4.33 -14.20 6.13
N MET A 88 -4.80 -15.45 6.31
CA MET A 88 -4.11 -16.47 7.10
C MET A 88 -2.75 -16.79 6.52
N LEU A 89 -2.66 -16.98 5.20
CA LEU A 89 -1.38 -17.26 4.53
C LEU A 89 -0.41 -16.06 4.61
N CYS A 90 -0.92 -14.82 4.52
CA CYS A 90 -0.12 -13.62 4.79
C CYS A 90 0.42 -13.60 6.22
N ALA A 91 -0.41 -13.97 7.21
CA ALA A 91 0.02 -14.07 8.61
C ALA A 91 1.14 -15.11 8.77
N LEU A 92 0.98 -16.30 8.19
CA LEU A 92 2.02 -17.34 8.21
C LEU A 92 3.32 -16.89 7.54
N ALA A 93 3.24 -16.23 6.38
CA ALA A 93 4.43 -15.66 5.72
C ALA A 93 5.13 -14.62 6.61
N ASN A 94 4.39 -13.79 7.32
CA ASN A 94 4.97 -12.84 8.27
C ASN A 94 5.62 -13.53 9.48
N ILE A 95 5.02 -14.58 10.03
CA ILE A 95 5.67 -15.38 11.09
C ILE A 95 6.97 -15.96 10.58
N LEU A 96 6.99 -16.57 9.39
CA LEU A 96 8.21 -17.09 8.77
C LEU A 96 9.26 -16.00 8.57
N PHE A 97 8.85 -14.81 8.16
CA PHE A 97 9.77 -13.66 8.03
C PHE A 97 10.34 -13.24 9.38
N GLY A 98 9.54 -13.24 10.44
CA GLY A 98 9.98 -12.92 11.80
C GLY A 98 11.01 -13.91 12.36
N PHE A 99 11.03 -15.15 11.89
CA PHE A 99 12.00 -16.21 12.27
C PHE A 99 13.09 -16.43 11.22
N SER A 100 13.26 -15.52 10.27
CA SER A 100 14.17 -15.71 9.13
C SER A 100 15.63 -15.91 9.54
N ASP A 101 16.11 -15.25 10.58
CA ASP A 101 17.48 -15.40 11.11
C ASP A 101 17.69 -16.80 11.71
N THR A 102 16.75 -17.29 12.48
CA THR A 102 16.77 -18.64 13.07
C THR A 102 16.75 -19.72 11.96
N ILE A 103 15.86 -19.54 10.97
CA ILE A 103 15.72 -20.47 9.85
C ILE A 103 16.99 -20.44 8.98
N ALA A 104 17.56 -19.26 8.71
CA ALA A 104 18.81 -19.12 7.98
C ALA A 104 19.96 -19.82 8.72
N GLY A 105 20.02 -19.69 10.06
CA GLY A 105 20.99 -20.42 10.89
C GLY A 105 20.87 -21.93 10.74
N TRP A 106 19.66 -22.48 10.77
CA TRP A 106 19.43 -23.92 10.55
C TRP A 106 19.85 -24.37 9.15
N ILE A 107 19.55 -23.58 8.10
CA ILE A 107 19.95 -23.89 6.72
C ILE A 107 21.48 -23.90 6.60
N VAL A 108 22.18 -22.93 7.19
CA VAL A 108 23.64 -22.86 7.19
C VAL A 108 24.25 -24.08 7.93
N ALA A 109 23.72 -24.42 9.12
CA ALA A 109 24.17 -25.58 9.88
C ALA A 109 23.98 -26.89 9.09
N LEU A 110 22.84 -27.03 8.43
CA LEU A 110 22.58 -28.20 7.58
C LEU A 110 23.54 -28.27 6.38
N ALA A 111 23.76 -27.14 5.69
CA ALA A 111 24.70 -27.09 4.56
C ALA A 111 26.14 -27.44 4.99
N ASN A 112 26.60 -26.92 6.14
CA ASN A 112 27.91 -27.23 6.69
C ASN A 112 28.04 -28.72 7.02
N ASN A 113 27.01 -29.34 7.57
CA ASN A 113 26.98 -30.78 7.84
C ASN A 113 27.04 -31.62 6.54
N MET A 114 26.57 -31.07 5.43
CA MET A 114 26.66 -31.70 4.09
C MET A 114 27.97 -31.38 3.36
N GLY A 115 28.92 -30.70 4.00
CA GLY A 115 30.21 -30.32 3.43
C GLY A 115 30.17 -29.09 2.50
N THR A 116 29.07 -28.32 2.51
CA THR A 116 28.93 -27.12 1.68
C THR A 116 28.94 -25.90 2.57
N THR A 117 29.89 -24.96 2.34
CA THR A 117 29.94 -23.68 3.06
C THR A 117 29.09 -22.64 2.36
N VAL A 118 28.14 -22.07 3.09
CA VAL A 118 27.28 -20.96 2.61
C VAL A 118 27.32 -19.78 3.58
N ALA A 119 27.35 -18.56 3.06
CA ALA A 119 27.37 -17.37 3.90
C ALA A 119 25.97 -17.14 4.52
N PHE A 120 25.91 -16.97 5.83
CA PHE A 120 24.68 -16.70 6.58
C PHE A 120 23.91 -15.49 6.01
N SER A 121 24.62 -14.40 5.72
CA SER A 121 24.02 -13.17 5.16
C SER A 121 23.32 -13.42 3.82
N SER A 122 23.89 -14.27 2.96
CA SER A 122 23.26 -14.63 1.68
C SER A 122 22.01 -15.47 1.89
N VAL A 123 22.08 -16.49 2.74
CA VAL A 123 20.93 -17.36 3.04
C VAL A 123 19.80 -16.54 3.64
N LEU A 124 20.11 -15.67 4.60
CA LEU A 124 19.14 -14.78 5.24
C LEU A 124 18.45 -13.87 4.22
N LEU A 125 19.24 -13.19 3.38
CA LEU A 125 18.72 -12.26 2.39
C LEU A 125 17.79 -12.94 1.38
N TYR A 126 18.21 -14.09 0.84
CA TYR A 126 17.38 -14.86 -0.11
C TYR A 126 16.12 -15.39 0.55
N PHE A 127 16.21 -15.93 1.76
CA PHE A 127 15.05 -16.44 2.49
C PHE A 127 14.02 -15.31 2.75
N MET A 128 14.48 -14.19 3.31
CA MET A 128 13.63 -13.00 3.53
C MET A 128 12.98 -12.53 2.23
N GLY A 129 13.75 -12.43 1.14
CA GLY A 129 13.26 -12.01 -0.16
C GLY A 129 12.18 -12.92 -0.72
N ILE A 130 12.38 -14.23 -0.67
CA ILE A 130 11.40 -15.23 -1.15
C ILE A 130 10.11 -15.13 -0.33
N VAL A 131 10.21 -15.13 0.99
CA VAL A 131 9.04 -15.03 1.87
C VAL A 131 8.28 -13.71 1.64
N TRP A 132 8.99 -12.60 1.43
CA TRP A 132 8.37 -11.31 1.17
C TRP A 132 7.68 -11.23 -0.19
N VAL A 133 8.24 -11.87 -1.22
CA VAL A 133 7.62 -12.01 -2.55
C VAL A 133 6.35 -12.88 -2.47
N ILE A 134 6.40 -13.99 -1.72
CA ILE A 134 5.22 -14.83 -1.45
C ILE A 134 4.14 -13.99 -0.75
N ASN A 135 4.50 -13.24 0.29
CA ASN A 135 3.56 -12.33 0.94
C ASN A 135 2.95 -11.34 -0.06
N GLY A 136 3.73 -10.77 -0.98
CA GLY A 136 3.24 -9.90 -2.05
C GLY A 136 2.18 -10.55 -2.93
N TYR A 137 2.37 -11.81 -3.32
CA TYR A 137 1.35 -12.57 -4.06
C TYR A 137 0.07 -12.76 -3.25
N LEU A 138 0.19 -13.16 -1.99
CA LEU A 138 -0.93 -13.44 -1.09
C LEU A 138 -1.72 -12.16 -0.75
N GLN A 139 -1.07 -11.02 -0.66
CA GLN A 139 -1.70 -9.71 -0.47
C GLN A 139 -2.72 -9.38 -1.57
N GLY A 140 -2.50 -9.88 -2.79
CA GLY A 140 -3.45 -9.73 -3.90
C GLY A 140 -4.80 -10.43 -3.69
N MET A 141 -4.93 -11.32 -2.71
CA MET A 141 -6.18 -11.95 -2.31
C MET A 141 -7.09 -11.03 -1.47
N GLY A 142 -6.66 -9.82 -1.12
CA GLY A 142 -7.43 -8.91 -0.25
C GLY A 142 -8.54 -8.14 -0.98
N VAL A 143 -8.19 -7.38 -2.02
CA VAL A 143 -9.12 -6.45 -2.69
C VAL A 143 -10.22 -7.15 -3.52
N PRO A 144 -9.91 -8.13 -4.39
CA PRO A 144 -10.93 -8.70 -5.27
C PRO A 144 -12.12 -9.30 -4.54
N PRO A 145 -11.95 -10.14 -3.49
CA PRO A 145 -13.10 -10.70 -2.78
C PRO A 145 -13.91 -9.64 -2.02
N CYS A 146 -13.25 -8.60 -1.47
CA CYS A 146 -13.96 -7.49 -0.84
C CYS A 146 -14.83 -6.75 -1.84
N THR A 147 -14.29 -6.42 -3.03
CA THR A 147 -15.06 -5.74 -4.09
C THR A 147 -16.25 -6.59 -4.54
N LYS A 148 -16.03 -7.89 -4.77
CA LYS A 148 -17.10 -8.83 -5.14
C LYS A 148 -18.22 -8.81 -4.10
N THR A 149 -17.87 -8.99 -2.82
CA THR A 149 -18.88 -9.01 -1.75
C THR A 149 -19.62 -7.68 -1.65
N LEU A 150 -18.90 -6.55 -1.68
CA LEU A 150 -19.55 -5.24 -1.58
C LEU A 150 -20.52 -4.95 -2.73
N THR A 151 -20.20 -5.37 -3.95
CA THR A 151 -21.11 -5.21 -5.09
C THR A 151 -22.36 -6.09 -5.00
N GLN A 152 -22.31 -7.21 -4.28
CA GLN A 152 -23.47 -8.05 -4.02
C GLN A 152 -24.38 -7.50 -2.92
N TRP A 153 -23.82 -6.79 -1.93
CA TRP A 153 -24.55 -6.26 -0.79
C TRP A 153 -25.03 -4.82 -0.94
N ILE A 154 -24.45 -4.04 -1.86
CA ILE A 154 -24.70 -2.60 -1.97
C ILE A 154 -25.38 -2.27 -3.29
N PRO A 155 -26.55 -1.60 -3.28
CA PRO A 155 -27.20 -1.13 -4.49
C PRO A 155 -26.31 -0.22 -5.32
N PRO A 156 -26.35 -0.25 -6.66
CA PRO A 156 -25.52 0.56 -7.54
C PRO A 156 -25.55 2.06 -7.24
N LYS A 157 -26.71 2.58 -6.82
CA LYS A 157 -26.90 4.00 -6.48
C LYS A 157 -26.04 4.47 -5.28
N GLU A 158 -25.72 3.56 -4.37
CA GLU A 158 -24.98 3.86 -3.12
C GLU A 158 -23.55 3.31 -3.15
N LEU A 159 -23.22 2.52 -4.17
CA LEU A 159 -21.99 1.76 -4.24
C LEU A 159 -20.75 2.67 -4.19
N ALA A 160 -20.74 3.76 -4.96
CA ALA A 160 -19.60 4.67 -5.04
C ALA A 160 -19.26 5.28 -3.67
N THR A 161 -20.27 5.81 -2.95
CA THR A 161 -20.07 6.42 -1.63
C THR A 161 -19.61 5.39 -0.60
N LYS A 162 -20.25 4.22 -0.55
CA LYS A 162 -19.90 3.17 0.41
C LYS A 162 -18.54 2.54 0.12
N MET A 163 -18.16 2.40 -1.15
CA MET A 163 -16.81 1.97 -1.55
C MET A 163 -15.73 3.00 -1.19
N SER A 164 -16.03 4.29 -1.26
CA SER A 164 -15.12 5.36 -0.81
C SER A 164 -14.87 5.27 0.69
N VAL A 165 -15.91 5.05 1.50
CA VAL A 165 -15.78 4.80 2.94
C VAL A 165 -14.98 3.53 3.20
N TRP A 166 -15.31 2.44 2.50
CA TRP A 166 -14.57 1.17 2.63
C TRP A 166 -13.09 1.35 2.30
N ASN A 167 -12.77 2.16 1.30
CA ASN A 167 -11.38 2.39 0.88
C ASN A 167 -10.51 3.03 2.00
N MET A 168 -11.10 3.72 2.98
CA MET A 168 -10.35 4.25 4.13
C MET A 168 -9.71 3.14 4.98
N SER A 169 -10.16 1.88 4.85
CA SER A 169 -9.63 0.73 5.61
C SER A 169 -8.12 0.53 5.42
N HIS A 170 -7.57 0.84 4.26
CA HIS A 170 -6.15 0.72 4.02
C HIS A 170 -5.32 1.75 4.81
N SER A 171 -5.78 3.00 4.89
CA SER A 171 -5.12 4.05 5.68
C SER A 171 -5.25 3.78 7.17
N ILE A 172 -6.40 3.27 7.62
CA ILE A 172 -6.62 2.86 9.01
C ILE A 172 -5.66 1.71 9.37
N GLY A 173 -5.58 0.68 8.54
CA GLY A 173 -4.68 -0.46 8.76
C GLY A 173 -3.21 -0.07 8.81
N ALA A 174 -2.76 0.77 7.86
CA ALA A 174 -1.39 1.27 7.83
C ALA A 174 -1.07 2.14 9.05
N GLY A 175 -1.95 3.07 9.42
CA GLY A 175 -1.77 3.92 10.60
C GLY A 175 -1.70 3.11 11.89
N LEU A 176 -2.59 2.14 12.06
CA LEU A 176 -2.60 1.28 13.26
C LEU A 176 -1.32 0.44 13.37
N VAL A 177 -0.82 -0.14 12.29
CA VAL A 177 0.41 -0.94 12.35
C VAL A 177 1.66 -0.06 12.51
N PHE A 178 1.70 1.14 11.96
CA PHE A 178 2.77 2.09 12.25
C PHE A 178 2.80 2.44 13.74
N GLY A 179 1.65 2.72 14.36
CA GLY A 179 1.56 2.96 15.79
C GLY A 179 1.95 1.73 16.62
N LEU A 180 1.41 0.55 16.29
CA LEU A 180 1.72 -0.70 16.98
C LEU A 180 3.23 -1.00 16.93
N CYS A 181 3.83 -0.95 15.76
CA CYS A 181 5.25 -1.26 15.59
C CYS A 181 6.16 -0.14 16.14
N GLY A 182 5.86 1.14 15.85
CA GLY A 182 6.72 2.26 16.20
C GLY A 182 6.65 2.70 17.66
N TRP A 183 5.48 2.61 18.29
CA TRP A 183 5.29 3.08 19.67
C TRP A 183 5.39 1.98 20.70
N PHE A 184 4.98 0.75 20.36
CA PHE A 184 4.91 -0.35 21.35
C PHE A 184 5.96 -1.43 21.08
N ILE A 185 6.11 -1.91 19.85
CA ILE A 185 6.97 -3.06 19.58
C ILE A 185 8.44 -2.67 19.59
N MET A 186 8.86 -1.75 18.74
CA MET A 186 10.28 -1.38 18.59
C MET A 186 10.91 -0.83 19.88
N PRO A 187 10.20 -0.03 20.70
CA PRO A 187 10.78 0.49 21.94
C PRO A 187 10.76 -0.49 23.14
N HIS A 188 9.97 -1.60 23.09
CA HIS A 188 9.73 -2.39 24.30
C HIS A 188 9.92 -3.91 24.13
N MET A 189 10.05 -4.41 22.89
CA MET A 189 10.01 -5.85 22.62
C MET A 189 11.36 -6.42 22.15
N GLY A 190 12.44 -5.79 22.53
CA GLY A 190 13.80 -6.25 22.22
C GLY A 190 14.49 -6.93 23.39
N VAL A 191 15.66 -7.50 23.10
CA VAL A 191 16.61 -7.98 24.10
C VAL A 191 17.71 -6.91 24.25
N ASP A 192 18.05 -6.59 25.49
CA ASP A 192 19.14 -5.65 25.74
C ASP A 192 20.52 -6.34 25.54
N MET A 193 21.17 -5.95 24.46
CA MET A 193 22.52 -6.40 24.09
C MET A 193 23.56 -5.27 24.22
N SER A 194 23.24 -4.16 24.90
CA SER A 194 24.14 -3.02 25.06
C SER A 194 25.44 -3.36 25.83
N ALA A 195 25.42 -4.38 26.67
CA ALA A 195 26.61 -4.92 27.33
C ALA A 195 27.43 -5.89 26.45
N ASN A 196 26.90 -6.32 25.32
CA ASN A 196 27.59 -7.22 24.39
C ASN A 196 28.44 -6.40 23.39
N ALA A 197 29.74 -6.35 23.60
CA ALA A 197 30.66 -5.56 22.78
C ALA A 197 30.67 -5.97 21.30
N GLU A 198 30.48 -7.26 21.00
CA GLU A 198 30.42 -7.77 19.63
C GLU A 198 29.13 -7.27 18.93
N ALA A 199 27.98 -7.38 19.58
CA ALA A 199 26.72 -6.88 19.03
C ALA A 199 26.77 -5.36 18.77
N VAL A 200 27.32 -4.59 19.72
CA VAL A 200 27.49 -3.13 19.58
C VAL A 200 28.44 -2.80 18.43
N ALA A 201 29.57 -3.50 18.31
CA ALA A 201 30.52 -3.30 17.23
C ALA A 201 29.93 -3.63 15.85
N ASN A 202 29.17 -4.74 15.75
CA ASN A 202 28.50 -5.12 14.51
C ASN A 202 27.44 -4.09 14.09
N ILE A 203 26.61 -3.59 15.02
CA ILE A 203 25.64 -2.54 14.74
C ILE A 203 26.33 -1.24 14.29
N ALA A 204 27.40 -0.83 14.98
CA ALA A 204 28.18 0.35 14.63
C ALA A 204 28.74 0.24 13.20
N ALA A 205 29.34 -0.90 12.87
CA ALA A 205 29.85 -1.17 11.53
C ALA A 205 28.74 -1.16 10.47
N ASN A 206 27.61 -1.81 10.73
CA ASN A 206 26.47 -1.86 9.81
C ASN A 206 25.86 -0.48 9.53
N LEU A 207 25.84 0.40 10.55
CA LEU A 207 25.31 1.75 10.44
C LEU A 207 26.36 2.77 9.98
N ASN A 208 27.64 2.37 9.95
CA ASN A 208 28.78 3.26 9.71
C ASN A 208 28.82 4.44 10.70
N LEU A 209 28.65 4.13 12.00
CA LEU A 209 28.61 5.07 13.11
C LEU A 209 29.66 4.68 14.16
N ASP A 210 29.99 5.60 15.08
CA ASP A 210 30.82 5.29 16.26
C ASP A 210 30.04 4.37 17.23
N ILE A 211 30.79 3.50 17.96
CA ILE A 211 30.19 2.58 18.95
C ILE A 211 29.48 3.29 20.09
N THR A 212 29.84 4.57 20.35
CA THR A 212 29.23 5.41 21.38
C THR A 212 28.03 6.21 20.88
N ASP A 213 27.71 6.12 19.58
CA ASP A 213 26.58 6.85 19.01
C ASP A 213 25.26 6.40 19.68
N PRO A 214 24.43 7.32 20.16
CA PRO A 214 23.15 6.99 20.80
C PRO A 214 22.25 6.09 19.95
N LYS A 215 22.36 6.14 18.63
CA LYS A 215 21.59 5.25 17.73
C LYS A 215 22.07 3.81 17.83
N VAL A 216 23.40 3.59 17.86
CA VAL A 216 23.98 2.25 18.02
C VAL A 216 23.55 1.64 19.34
N LEU A 217 23.67 2.40 20.44
CA LEU A 217 23.25 1.96 21.77
C LEU A 217 21.75 1.69 21.85
N ASN A 218 20.94 2.50 21.19
CA ASN A 218 19.48 2.28 21.12
C ASN A 218 19.13 0.98 20.37
N PHE A 219 19.77 0.68 19.24
CA PHE A 219 19.55 -0.59 18.53
C PHE A 219 20.07 -1.79 19.32
N ALA A 220 21.17 -1.65 20.04
CA ALA A 220 21.67 -2.69 20.92
C ALA A 220 20.71 -2.96 22.10
N ALA A 221 20.13 -1.90 22.71
CA ALA A 221 19.15 -2.04 23.77
C ALA A 221 17.83 -2.72 23.33
N HIS A 222 17.51 -2.63 22.04
CA HIS A 222 16.28 -3.21 21.46
C HIS A 222 16.59 -4.23 20.38
N TYR A 223 17.65 -5.00 20.58
CA TYR A 223 18.12 -6.02 19.64
C TYR A 223 17.00 -7.05 19.39
N TYR A 224 16.80 -7.46 18.16
CA TYR A 224 15.69 -8.33 17.71
C TYR A 224 14.27 -7.73 17.79
N ALA A 225 14.08 -6.48 18.15
CA ALA A 225 12.72 -5.88 18.22
C ALA A 225 11.99 -5.91 16.88
N TRP A 226 12.71 -5.76 15.74
CA TRP A 226 12.16 -5.84 14.39
C TRP A 226 11.38 -7.13 14.12
N ARG A 227 11.80 -8.25 14.71
CA ARG A 227 11.16 -9.56 14.59
C ARG A 227 9.71 -9.52 15.04
N TRP A 228 9.44 -8.86 16.15
CA TRP A 228 8.10 -8.72 16.72
C TRP A 228 7.20 -7.83 15.87
N CYS A 229 7.75 -6.94 15.02
CA CYS A 229 6.99 -6.21 14.02
C CYS A 229 6.37 -7.13 12.96
N PHE A 230 6.84 -8.35 12.81
CA PHE A 230 6.21 -9.35 11.92
C PHE A 230 5.32 -10.32 12.70
N ILE A 231 5.74 -10.79 13.86
CA ILE A 231 5.04 -11.82 14.63
C ILE A 231 3.73 -11.27 15.23
N ILE A 232 3.78 -10.14 15.92
CA ILE A 232 2.59 -9.59 16.60
C ILE A 232 1.49 -9.17 15.61
N PRO A 233 1.78 -8.39 14.55
CA PRO A 233 0.77 -8.11 13.52
C PRO A 233 0.22 -9.37 12.84
N ALA A 234 1.05 -10.41 12.67
CA ALA A 234 0.61 -11.69 12.10
C ALA A 234 -0.37 -12.43 13.02
N ILE A 235 -0.19 -12.37 14.34
CA ILE A 235 -1.16 -12.95 15.30
C ILE A 235 -2.53 -12.25 15.15
N PHE A 236 -2.54 -10.92 15.07
CA PHE A 236 -3.79 -10.17 14.83
C PHE A 236 -4.41 -10.52 13.48
N ALA A 237 -3.60 -10.64 12.42
CA ALA A 237 -4.07 -11.01 11.10
C ALA A 237 -4.63 -12.45 11.06
N GLY A 238 -3.95 -13.40 11.70
CA GLY A 238 -4.41 -14.79 11.81
C GLY A 238 -5.72 -14.91 12.59
N ALA A 239 -5.82 -14.26 13.75
CA ALA A 239 -7.06 -14.18 14.50
C ALA A 239 -8.19 -13.52 13.68
N GLY A 240 -7.86 -12.45 12.96
CA GLY A 240 -8.78 -11.78 12.06
C GLY A 240 -9.22 -12.64 10.90
N ALA A 241 -8.35 -13.47 10.34
CA ALA A 241 -8.68 -14.43 9.28
C ALA A 241 -9.72 -15.46 9.75
N ILE A 242 -9.54 -16.00 10.95
CA ILE A 242 -10.51 -16.90 11.59
C ILE A 242 -11.82 -16.17 11.82
N TRP A 243 -11.77 -14.96 12.36
CA TRP A 243 -12.96 -14.15 12.61
C TRP A 243 -13.71 -13.84 11.30
N LEU A 244 -13.03 -13.45 10.22
CA LEU A 244 -13.60 -13.21 8.90
C LEU A 244 -14.35 -14.44 8.38
N PHE A 245 -13.76 -15.64 8.51
CA PHE A 245 -14.37 -16.88 8.05
C PHE A 245 -15.74 -17.12 8.69
N PHE A 246 -15.94 -16.80 9.95
CA PHE A 246 -17.22 -16.98 10.64
C PHE A 246 -18.21 -15.82 10.43
N PHE A 247 -17.70 -14.59 10.32
CA PHE A 247 -18.52 -13.39 10.35
C PHE A 247 -18.88 -12.83 8.97
N LEU A 248 -18.09 -13.07 7.94
CA LEU A 248 -18.40 -12.62 6.59
C LEU A 248 -19.46 -13.53 5.95
N LYS A 249 -20.40 -12.92 5.24
CA LYS A 249 -21.38 -13.60 4.37
C LYS A 249 -21.15 -13.14 2.94
N ASP A 250 -21.11 -14.09 2.01
CA ASP A 250 -20.80 -13.79 0.62
C ASP A 250 -21.90 -12.95 -0.04
N SER A 251 -23.14 -13.38 0.12
CA SER A 251 -24.28 -12.78 -0.56
C SER A 251 -25.51 -12.62 0.34
N PRO A 252 -26.48 -11.77 -0.04
CA PRO A 252 -27.76 -11.65 0.67
C PRO A 252 -28.53 -12.96 0.79
N SER A 253 -28.42 -13.85 -0.19
CA SER A 253 -29.10 -15.16 -0.19
C SER A 253 -28.62 -16.06 0.96
N ASP A 254 -27.36 -15.93 1.44
CA ASP A 254 -26.84 -16.68 2.59
C ASP A 254 -27.58 -16.39 3.91
N VAL A 255 -28.33 -15.30 3.94
CA VAL A 255 -29.11 -14.88 5.13
C VAL A 255 -30.61 -14.73 4.82
N GLY A 256 -31.05 -15.26 3.69
CA GLY A 256 -32.47 -15.34 3.29
C GLY A 256 -33.05 -14.03 2.76
N TYR A 257 -32.22 -13.17 2.17
CA TYR A 257 -32.65 -12.00 1.41
C TYR A 257 -32.48 -12.23 -0.09
N PRO A 258 -33.31 -11.61 -0.96
CA PRO A 258 -33.12 -11.67 -2.40
C PRO A 258 -31.83 -10.96 -2.80
N GLU A 259 -31.19 -11.42 -3.86
CA GLU A 259 -30.02 -10.76 -4.43
C GLU A 259 -30.38 -9.42 -5.07
N ILE A 260 -29.59 -8.37 -4.81
CA ILE A 260 -29.84 -6.99 -5.30
C ILE A 260 -29.62 -6.90 -6.80
N MET A 261 -28.58 -7.54 -7.29
CA MET A 261 -28.38 -7.79 -8.70
C MET A 261 -28.91 -9.20 -8.95
N GLY A 262 -30.10 -9.30 -9.54
CA GLY A 262 -30.59 -10.60 -10.01
C GLY A 262 -29.45 -11.32 -10.73
N GLU A 263 -29.42 -12.65 -10.69
CA GLU A 263 -28.37 -13.45 -11.33
C GLU A 263 -28.07 -12.86 -12.73
N LYS A 264 -27.02 -12.02 -12.81
CA LYS A 264 -26.40 -11.77 -14.09
C LYS A 264 -25.71 -13.08 -14.45
N LYS A 265 -26.52 -14.01 -15.01
CA LYS A 265 -25.94 -15.01 -15.91
C LYS A 265 -25.02 -14.22 -16.81
N ALA A 266 -23.74 -14.55 -16.79
CA ALA A 266 -22.79 -13.98 -17.74
C ALA A 266 -23.44 -14.12 -19.11
N GLU A 267 -23.97 -13.00 -19.65
CA GLU A 267 -24.51 -12.98 -21.01
C GLU A 267 -23.39 -13.49 -21.89
N VAL A 268 -23.57 -14.67 -22.45
CA VAL A 268 -22.64 -15.23 -23.42
C VAL A 268 -22.71 -14.27 -24.61
N LYS A 269 -21.80 -13.32 -24.65
CA LYS A 269 -21.70 -12.36 -25.75
C LYS A 269 -21.50 -13.11 -27.03
N THR A 270 -22.29 -12.77 -28.05
CA THR A 270 -22.05 -13.32 -29.39
C THR A 270 -20.62 -13.02 -29.84
N PRO A 271 -20.03 -13.81 -30.72
CA PRO A 271 -18.69 -13.53 -31.28
C PRO A 271 -18.59 -12.13 -31.88
N GLU A 272 -19.67 -11.63 -32.48
CA GLU A 272 -19.76 -10.27 -33.07
C GLU A 272 -19.74 -9.19 -31.98
N GLU A 273 -20.55 -9.32 -30.93
CA GLU A 273 -20.53 -8.39 -29.77
C GLU A 273 -19.18 -8.38 -29.05
N SER A 274 -18.51 -9.54 -28.99
CA SER A 274 -17.17 -9.65 -28.45
C SER A 274 -16.12 -8.94 -29.30
N ALA A 275 -16.23 -9.02 -30.63
CA ALA A 275 -15.34 -8.35 -31.59
C ALA A 275 -15.56 -6.83 -31.56
N GLU A 276 -16.81 -6.38 -31.53
CA GLU A 276 -17.16 -4.97 -31.41
C GLU A 276 -16.63 -4.37 -30.10
N TYR A 277 -16.80 -5.07 -28.99
CA TYR A 277 -16.28 -4.66 -27.69
C TYR A 277 -14.75 -4.55 -27.69
N LYS A 278 -14.03 -5.50 -28.28
CA LYS A 278 -12.57 -5.45 -28.42
C LYS A 278 -12.14 -4.26 -29.27
N ALA A 279 -12.82 -3.97 -30.37
CA ALA A 279 -12.55 -2.81 -31.21
C ALA A 279 -12.81 -1.49 -30.46
N PHE A 280 -13.89 -1.42 -29.68
CA PHE A 280 -14.19 -0.28 -28.81
C PHE A 280 -13.11 -0.04 -27.77
N ILE A 281 -12.68 -1.06 -27.02
CA ILE A 281 -11.57 -0.99 -26.05
C ILE A 281 -10.29 -0.53 -26.74
N ARG A 282 -9.94 -1.11 -27.90
CA ARG A 282 -8.74 -0.72 -28.66
C ARG A 282 -8.77 0.77 -29.01
N ARG A 283 -9.90 1.29 -29.45
CA ARG A 283 -10.04 2.70 -29.87
C ARG A 283 -10.11 3.65 -28.68
N LYS A 284 -11.00 3.38 -27.70
CA LYS A 284 -11.29 4.32 -26.59
C LYS A 284 -10.30 4.24 -25.42
N VAL A 285 -9.60 3.12 -25.26
CA VAL A 285 -8.61 2.96 -24.18
C VAL A 285 -7.19 2.94 -24.73
N PHE A 286 -6.82 1.93 -25.50
CA PHE A 286 -5.44 1.79 -25.95
C PHE A 286 -5.03 2.85 -27.00
N GLY A 287 -5.94 3.32 -27.83
CA GLY A 287 -5.72 4.41 -28.78
C GLY A 287 -5.87 5.81 -28.23
N ASN A 288 -6.31 5.95 -26.97
CA ASN A 288 -6.54 7.26 -26.35
C ASN A 288 -5.29 7.74 -25.62
N ARG A 289 -4.61 8.74 -26.18
CA ARG A 289 -3.39 9.33 -25.59
C ARG A 289 -3.60 9.87 -24.18
N LEU A 290 -4.80 10.36 -23.86
CA LEU A 290 -5.11 10.93 -22.55
C LEU A 290 -5.07 9.86 -21.45
N ILE A 291 -5.48 8.62 -21.75
CA ILE A 291 -5.39 7.50 -20.78
C ILE A 291 -3.93 7.16 -20.49
N TRP A 292 -3.05 7.17 -21.49
CA TRP A 292 -1.62 6.95 -21.28
C TRP A 292 -0.97 8.09 -20.49
N THR A 293 -1.38 9.34 -20.74
CA THR A 293 -0.94 10.50 -19.95
C THR A 293 -1.36 10.36 -18.49
N LEU A 294 -2.62 9.95 -18.21
CA LEU A 294 -3.11 9.69 -16.87
C LEU A 294 -2.39 8.52 -16.21
N ALA A 295 -2.09 7.45 -16.95
CA ALA A 295 -1.35 6.30 -16.45
C ALA A 295 0.09 6.68 -16.07
N MET A 296 0.77 7.47 -16.92
CA MET A 296 2.11 7.98 -16.61
C MET A 296 2.08 8.92 -15.41
N THR A 297 1.09 9.78 -15.29
CA THR A 297 0.92 10.61 -14.10
C THR A 297 0.71 9.75 -12.85
N ASN A 298 -0.11 8.70 -12.96
CA ASN A 298 -0.34 7.77 -11.84
C ASN A 298 0.96 7.08 -11.40
N PHE A 299 1.85 6.76 -12.34
CA PHE A 299 3.19 6.28 -12.03
C PHE A 299 3.95 7.28 -11.14
N PHE A 300 4.02 8.57 -11.52
CA PHE A 300 4.72 9.59 -10.74
C PHE A 300 4.09 9.82 -9.35
N VAL A 301 2.75 9.86 -9.27
CA VAL A 301 2.02 9.98 -8.00
C VAL A 301 2.39 8.83 -7.06
N TYR A 302 2.42 7.61 -7.57
CA TYR A 302 2.73 6.42 -6.77
C TYR A 302 4.22 6.35 -6.39
N VAL A 303 5.15 6.86 -7.22
CA VAL A 303 6.56 7.00 -6.80
C VAL A 303 6.67 7.87 -5.56
N VAL A 304 6.06 9.07 -5.58
CA VAL A 304 6.10 10.00 -4.44
C VAL A 304 5.43 9.37 -3.21
N ARG A 305 4.27 8.77 -3.38
CA ARG A 305 3.52 8.14 -2.28
C ARG A 305 4.31 7.01 -1.62
N PHE A 306 4.82 6.07 -2.40
CA PHE A 306 5.53 4.91 -1.88
C PHE A 306 6.89 5.30 -1.30
N ALA A 307 7.63 6.22 -1.92
CA ALA A 307 8.86 6.74 -1.33
C ALA A 307 8.62 7.39 0.04
N ALA A 308 7.55 8.18 0.19
CA ALA A 308 7.22 8.83 1.45
C ALA A 308 6.76 7.85 2.54
N LEU A 309 6.00 6.79 2.18
CA LEU A 309 5.44 5.86 3.16
C LEU A 309 6.31 4.64 3.43
N ASP A 310 6.83 4.00 2.38
CA ASP A 310 7.59 2.76 2.56
C ASP A 310 8.97 3.03 3.13
N TRP A 311 9.59 4.16 2.76
CA TRP A 311 10.84 4.63 3.33
C TRP A 311 10.67 5.63 4.48
N GLY A 312 9.43 6.10 4.74
CA GLY A 312 9.14 7.14 5.73
C GLY A 312 9.85 6.95 7.07
N PRO A 313 9.69 5.81 7.76
CA PRO A 313 10.38 5.58 9.02
C PRO A 313 11.91 5.72 8.90
N THR A 314 12.53 5.10 7.89
CA THR A 314 13.98 5.15 7.65
C THR A 314 14.42 6.54 7.21
N LEU A 315 13.72 7.17 6.27
CA LEU A 315 14.00 8.53 5.79
C LEU A 315 14.01 9.53 6.95
N LEU A 316 12.97 9.50 7.79
CA LEU A 316 12.79 10.47 8.88
C LEU A 316 13.80 10.24 10.01
N THR A 317 14.11 9.00 10.33
CA THR A 317 15.12 8.68 11.36
C THR A 317 16.54 9.03 10.91
N GLU A 318 16.90 8.71 9.67
CA GLU A 318 18.25 8.92 9.18
C GLU A 318 18.51 10.37 8.71
N SER A 319 17.56 10.97 7.96
CA SER A 319 17.76 12.32 7.38
C SER A 319 17.41 13.47 8.32
N LYS A 320 16.46 13.26 9.24
CA LYS A 320 15.98 14.31 10.17
C LYS A 320 16.38 14.06 11.63
N GLY A 321 16.92 12.89 11.95
CA GLY A 321 17.34 12.54 13.31
C GLY A 321 16.18 12.27 14.27
N LEU A 322 14.98 11.99 13.75
CA LEU A 322 13.81 11.69 14.59
C LEU A 322 13.94 10.30 15.21
N SER A 323 13.36 10.12 16.41
CA SER A 323 13.13 8.77 16.92
C SER A 323 12.16 7.99 16.02
N LEU A 324 12.26 6.67 16.02
CA LEU A 324 11.39 5.83 15.20
C LEU A 324 9.91 6.03 15.54
N ALA A 325 9.60 6.24 16.82
CA ALA A 325 8.23 6.54 17.28
C ALA A 325 7.70 7.86 16.67
N MET A 326 8.53 8.91 16.61
CA MET A 326 8.14 10.17 15.98
C MET A 326 8.05 10.05 14.45
N ALA A 327 8.94 9.31 13.83
CA ALA A 327 8.92 9.04 12.40
C ALA A 327 7.64 8.29 11.99
N THR A 328 7.26 7.26 12.74
CA THR A 328 5.99 6.54 12.49
C THR A 328 4.76 7.40 12.76
N THR A 329 4.82 8.29 13.78
CA THR A 329 3.75 9.28 14.03
C THR A 329 3.52 10.18 12.81
N LEU A 330 4.59 10.70 12.22
CA LEU A 330 4.48 11.53 11.01
C LEU A 330 3.92 10.72 9.82
N CYS A 331 4.30 9.46 9.66
CA CYS A 331 3.73 8.58 8.63
C CYS A 331 2.23 8.32 8.86
N ILE A 332 1.78 8.18 10.11
CA ILE A 332 0.35 8.08 10.45
C ILE A 332 -0.39 9.36 10.06
N ILE A 333 0.14 10.50 10.43
CA ILE A 333 -0.46 11.81 10.14
C ILE A 333 -0.52 12.04 8.61
N PHE A 334 0.55 11.72 7.90
CA PHE A 334 0.61 11.78 6.44
C PHE A 334 -0.51 10.98 5.79
N GLU A 335 -0.68 9.71 6.17
CA GLU A 335 -1.62 8.81 5.51
C GLU A 335 -3.05 9.02 6.01
N PHE A 336 -3.25 9.07 7.32
CA PHE A 336 -4.58 9.10 7.90
C PHE A 336 -5.20 10.50 7.88
N ILE A 337 -4.46 11.53 8.29
CA ILE A 337 -4.97 12.90 8.33
C ILE A 337 -4.83 13.54 6.95
N GLY A 338 -3.59 13.68 6.46
CA GLY A 338 -3.33 14.31 5.17
C GLY A 338 -4.06 13.60 4.03
N GLY A 339 -3.91 12.29 3.93
CA GLY A 339 -4.47 11.49 2.85
C GLY A 339 -5.99 11.54 2.79
N ASN A 340 -6.68 11.26 3.89
CA ASN A 340 -8.16 11.21 3.88
C ASN A 340 -8.78 12.60 3.67
N ILE A 341 -8.25 13.63 4.34
CA ILE A 341 -8.74 15.01 4.14
C ILE A 341 -8.46 15.46 2.70
N GLY A 342 -7.27 15.17 2.16
CA GLY A 342 -6.90 15.51 0.79
C GLY A 342 -7.83 14.89 -0.25
N MET A 343 -8.14 13.58 -0.14
CA MET A 343 -9.08 12.92 -1.06
C MET A 343 -10.44 13.61 -1.10
N VAL A 344 -11.01 13.92 0.07
CA VAL A 344 -12.34 14.55 0.15
C VAL A 344 -12.28 15.99 -0.36
N PHE A 345 -11.30 16.76 0.07
CA PHE A 345 -11.15 18.16 -0.30
C PHE A 345 -10.94 18.35 -1.81
N PHE A 346 -10.04 17.59 -2.42
CA PHE A 346 -9.78 17.71 -3.85
C PHE A 346 -10.89 17.12 -4.72
N GLY A 347 -11.63 16.14 -4.22
CA GLY A 347 -12.87 15.70 -4.85
C GLY A 347 -13.88 16.85 -4.91
N TRP A 348 -14.18 17.48 -3.77
CA TRP A 348 -15.06 18.62 -3.69
C TRP A 348 -14.58 19.81 -4.57
N LEU A 349 -13.28 20.11 -4.53
CA LEU A 349 -12.68 21.19 -5.34
C LEU A 349 -12.83 20.92 -6.85
N THR A 350 -12.72 19.66 -7.27
CA THR A 350 -12.90 19.24 -8.67
C THR A 350 -14.31 19.55 -9.16
N ASP A 351 -15.30 19.21 -8.35
CA ASP A 351 -16.70 19.38 -8.73
C ASP A 351 -17.10 20.87 -8.79
N HIS A 352 -16.65 21.66 -7.81
CA HIS A 352 -17.09 23.05 -7.68
C HIS A 352 -16.25 24.05 -8.50
N LEU A 353 -14.91 23.92 -8.45
CA LEU A 353 -14.03 24.91 -9.10
C LEU A 353 -13.65 24.51 -10.54
N PHE A 354 -13.38 23.22 -10.78
CA PHE A 354 -12.88 22.76 -12.07
C PHE A 354 -13.94 22.10 -12.96
N LYS A 355 -15.22 22.18 -12.61
CA LYS A 355 -16.34 21.65 -13.43
C LYS A 355 -16.06 20.19 -13.84
N ASN A 356 -15.79 19.33 -12.87
CA ASN A 356 -15.46 17.91 -13.02
C ASN A 356 -14.19 17.57 -13.81
N ARG A 357 -13.33 18.56 -14.10
CA ARG A 357 -12.06 18.35 -14.81
C ARG A 357 -10.97 17.90 -13.83
N ALA A 358 -11.06 16.66 -13.35
CA ALA A 358 -10.19 16.09 -12.33
C ALA A 358 -8.68 16.23 -12.67
N HIS A 359 -8.29 16.15 -13.94
CA HIS A 359 -6.91 16.32 -14.37
C HIS A 359 -6.33 17.71 -14.01
N ARG A 360 -7.14 18.78 -14.06
CA ARG A 360 -6.71 20.13 -13.66
C ARG A 360 -6.45 20.22 -12.15
N THR A 361 -7.35 19.67 -11.34
CA THR A 361 -7.14 19.58 -9.90
C THR A 361 -5.85 18.84 -9.57
N CYS A 362 -5.55 17.74 -10.29
CA CYS A 362 -4.32 16.97 -10.11
C CYS A 362 -3.05 17.78 -10.41
N VAL A 363 -3.07 18.75 -11.35
CA VAL A 363 -1.92 19.66 -11.58
C VAL A 363 -1.60 20.45 -10.32
N PHE A 364 -2.61 21.08 -9.70
CA PHE A 364 -2.43 21.85 -8.46
C PHE A 364 -1.96 20.96 -7.32
N CYS A 365 -2.49 19.72 -7.25
CA CYS A 365 -2.05 18.74 -6.26
C CYS A 365 -0.57 18.40 -6.42
N MET A 366 -0.11 18.11 -7.64
CA MET A 366 1.30 17.75 -7.89
C MET A 366 2.26 18.93 -7.62
N LEU A 367 1.86 20.15 -7.95
CA LEU A 367 2.62 21.35 -7.62
C LEU A 367 2.65 21.61 -6.11
N GLY A 368 1.52 21.44 -5.42
CA GLY A 368 1.44 21.54 -3.97
C GLY A 368 2.28 20.47 -3.26
N ALA A 369 2.28 19.23 -3.78
CA ALA A 369 3.15 18.17 -3.27
C ALA A 369 4.62 18.51 -3.46
N ALA A 370 5.03 19.00 -4.64
CA ALA A 370 6.39 19.42 -4.91
C ALA A 370 6.84 20.55 -3.95
N ALA A 371 5.99 21.57 -3.75
CA ALA A 371 6.27 22.66 -2.81
C ALA A 371 6.40 22.13 -1.37
N SER A 372 5.50 21.25 -0.93
CA SER A 372 5.53 20.68 0.41
C SER A 372 6.78 19.81 0.63
N ILE A 373 7.20 19.02 -0.38
CA ILE A 373 8.44 18.23 -0.34
C ILE A 373 9.66 19.16 -0.24
N ALA A 374 9.71 20.24 -1.02
CA ALA A 374 10.80 21.22 -0.98
C ALA A 374 10.89 21.90 0.39
N ILE A 375 9.77 22.35 0.95
CA ILE A 375 9.71 22.94 2.29
C ILE A 375 10.20 21.92 3.32
N PHE A 376 9.71 20.68 3.27
CA PHE A 376 10.09 19.63 4.20
C PHE A 376 11.60 19.31 4.11
N TRP A 377 12.14 19.24 2.90
CA TRP A 377 13.56 18.98 2.67
C TRP A 377 14.45 20.07 3.28
N LEU A 378 14.05 21.34 3.15
CA LEU A 378 14.81 22.49 3.68
C LEU A 378 14.83 22.58 5.22
N ILE A 379 13.95 21.86 5.93
CA ILE A 379 14.00 21.84 7.40
C ILE A 379 15.27 21.13 7.85
N PRO A 380 16.13 21.78 8.69
CA PRO A 380 17.36 21.18 9.17
C PRO A 380 17.14 19.89 9.97
N ALA A 381 18.12 18.97 9.92
CA ALA A 381 18.15 17.83 10.81
C ALA A 381 18.22 18.30 12.27
N GLY A 382 17.58 17.55 13.19
CA GLY A 382 17.49 17.92 14.60
C GLY A 382 16.47 19.00 14.93
N SER A 383 15.73 19.54 13.93
CA SER A 383 14.59 20.42 14.20
C SER A 383 13.51 19.69 14.99
N PRO A 384 12.76 20.37 15.87
CA PRO A 384 11.67 19.77 16.62
C PRO A 384 10.65 19.11 15.69
N TRP A 385 10.19 17.91 16.04
CA TRP A 385 9.28 17.12 15.23
C TRP A 385 7.97 17.84 14.85
N TYR A 386 7.45 18.72 15.70
CA TYR A 386 6.22 19.48 15.42
C TYR A 386 6.36 20.46 14.26
N VAL A 387 7.57 20.95 13.96
CA VAL A 387 7.83 21.81 12.79
C VAL A 387 7.68 21.00 11.50
N MET A 388 7.92 19.70 11.55
CA MET A 388 7.85 18.79 10.41
C MET A 388 6.41 18.30 10.12
N ILE A 389 5.48 18.39 11.10
CA ILE A 389 4.10 17.89 10.96
C ILE A 389 3.41 18.53 9.76
N ILE A 390 3.39 19.86 9.69
CA ILE A 390 2.61 20.58 8.69
C ILE A 390 3.07 20.23 7.27
N PRO A 391 4.34 20.43 6.88
CA PRO A 391 4.76 20.13 5.52
C PRO A 391 4.65 18.64 5.17
N PHE A 392 4.93 17.72 6.13
CA PHE A 392 4.80 16.29 5.86
C PHE A 392 3.33 15.85 5.69
N THR A 393 2.42 16.43 6.47
CA THR A 393 0.97 16.23 6.31
C THR A 393 0.49 16.76 4.95
N PHE A 394 0.99 17.93 4.52
CA PHE A 394 0.63 18.49 3.23
C PHE A 394 1.16 17.68 2.05
N ILE A 395 2.29 16.98 2.17
CA ILE A 395 2.70 16.01 1.15
C ILE A 395 1.62 14.95 0.98
N GLY A 396 1.14 14.35 2.08
CA GLY A 396 0.03 13.39 2.05
C GLY A 396 -1.25 13.99 1.48
N PHE A 397 -1.65 15.15 1.96
CA PHE A 397 -2.84 15.88 1.51
C PHE A 397 -2.86 16.07 0.00
N PHE A 398 -1.77 16.53 -0.59
CA PHE A 398 -1.67 16.78 -2.02
C PHE A 398 -1.52 15.49 -2.85
N ILE A 399 -0.85 14.45 -2.36
CA ILE A 399 -0.64 13.20 -3.13
C ILE A 399 -1.88 12.32 -3.19
N TYR A 400 -2.70 12.30 -2.15
CA TYR A 400 -3.90 11.48 -2.12
C TYR A 400 -5.05 12.04 -2.97
N GLY A 401 -5.05 13.36 -3.27
CA GLY A 401 -5.95 13.95 -4.26
C GLY A 401 -5.85 13.28 -5.63
N PRO A 402 -4.68 13.34 -6.30
CA PRO A 402 -4.47 12.65 -7.58
C PRO A 402 -4.71 11.15 -7.50
N GLN A 403 -4.34 10.48 -6.42
CA GLN A 403 -4.58 9.05 -6.26
C GLN A 403 -6.06 8.68 -6.39
N ALA A 404 -6.96 9.50 -5.88
CA ALA A 404 -8.39 9.30 -6.01
C ALA A 404 -8.92 9.77 -7.37
N LEU A 405 -8.45 10.92 -7.85
CA LEU A 405 -9.02 11.61 -9.01
C LEU A 405 -8.55 11.07 -10.36
N LEU A 406 -7.34 10.51 -10.48
CA LEU A 406 -6.83 9.99 -11.74
C LEU A 406 -7.66 8.81 -12.25
N GLY A 407 -8.13 7.94 -11.35
CA GLY A 407 -9.03 6.85 -11.70
C GLY A 407 -10.37 7.33 -12.25
N ILE A 408 -10.92 8.42 -11.68
CA ILE A 408 -12.15 9.07 -12.13
C ILE A 408 -11.91 9.71 -13.51
N ALA A 409 -10.80 10.44 -13.68
CA ALA A 409 -10.45 11.05 -14.96
C ALA A 409 -10.31 10.00 -16.08
N ALA A 410 -9.69 8.85 -15.77
CA ALA A 410 -9.54 7.76 -16.74
C ALA A 410 -10.90 7.11 -17.09
N ALA A 411 -11.78 6.93 -16.11
CA ALA A 411 -13.12 6.41 -16.33
C ALA A 411 -13.93 7.36 -17.24
N ASN A 412 -13.82 8.67 -17.02
CA ASN A 412 -14.48 9.67 -17.84
C ASN A 412 -13.97 9.69 -19.30
N GLN A 413 -12.67 9.48 -19.51
CA GLN A 413 -12.09 9.39 -20.86
C GLN A 413 -12.45 8.08 -21.58
N ALA A 414 -12.61 6.99 -20.85
CA ALA A 414 -12.90 5.66 -21.39
C ALA A 414 -14.39 5.37 -21.57
N THR A 415 -15.26 6.21 -21.04
CA THR A 415 -16.70 5.97 -20.83
C THR A 415 -16.99 4.83 -19.83
N ASN A 416 -18.22 4.74 -19.34
CA ASN A 416 -18.62 3.70 -18.37
C ASN A 416 -18.36 2.27 -18.88
N ARG A 417 -18.47 2.04 -20.21
CA ARG A 417 -18.30 0.72 -20.85
C ARG A 417 -16.84 0.21 -20.79
N ALA A 418 -15.85 1.10 -20.66
CA ALA A 418 -14.41 0.74 -20.67
C ALA A 418 -13.62 1.25 -19.44
N SER A 419 -14.30 1.81 -18.44
CA SER A 419 -13.69 2.42 -17.26
C SER A 419 -12.82 1.43 -16.46
N ALA A 420 -13.24 0.17 -16.36
CA ALA A 420 -12.48 -0.86 -15.66
C ALA A 420 -11.13 -1.15 -16.35
N THR A 421 -11.11 -1.22 -17.69
CA THR A 421 -9.88 -1.44 -18.46
C THR A 421 -8.93 -0.25 -18.34
N ALA A 422 -9.45 0.98 -18.42
CA ALA A 422 -8.65 2.20 -18.24
C ALA A 422 -8.02 2.25 -16.84
N ASN A 423 -8.80 1.99 -15.79
CA ASN A 423 -8.28 1.91 -14.42
C ASN A 423 -7.28 0.76 -14.22
N GLY A 424 -7.45 -0.35 -14.95
CA GLY A 424 -6.49 -1.45 -14.98
C GLY A 424 -5.11 -0.99 -15.49
N ILE A 425 -5.06 -0.20 -16.56
CA ILE A 425 -3.81 0.38 -17.08
C ILE A 425 -3.19 1.31 -16.04
N LEU A 426 -3.96 2.20 -15.43
CA LEU A 426 -3.47 3.06 -14.36
C LEU A 426 -2.89 2.24 -13.20
N GLY A 427 -3.52 1.14 -12.85
CA GLY A 427 -3.05 0.22 -11.81
C GLY A 427 -1.69 -0.40 -12.14
N ILE A 428 -1.48 -0.84 -13.38
CA ILE A 428 -0.18 -1.38 -13.85
C ILE A 428 0.91 -0.33 -13.69
N PHE A 429 0.69 0.89 -14.16
CA PHE A 429 1.65 2.00 -14.01
C PHE A 429 1.88 2.36 -12.55
N GLY A 430 0.81 2.37 -11.73
CA GLY A 430 0.90 2.60 -10.29
C GLY A 430 1.83 1.60 -9.59
N TYR A 431 1.74 0.30 -9.90
CA TYR A 431 2.63 -0.70 -9.27
C TYR A 431 4.01 -0.78 -9.96
N ALA A 432 4.14 -0.47 -11.25
CA ALA A 432 5.44 -0.33 -11.90
C ALA A 432 6.29 0.79 -11.26
N SER A 433 5.66 1.78 -10.62
CA SER A 433 6.36 2.84 -9.89
C SER A 433 7.28 2.32 -8.78
N THR A 434 7.03 1.11 -8.26
CA THR A 434 7.88 0.49 -7.24
C THR A 434 9.31 0.20 -7.73
N LEU A 435 9.54 0.15 -9.04
CA LEU A 435 10.90 0.11 -9.61
C LEU A 435 11.71 1.34 -9.20
N ILE A 436 11.10 2.51 -9.21
CA ILE A 436 11.76 3.76 -8.81
C ILE A 436 11.67 3.97 -7.31
N SER A 437 10.47 3.84 -6.71
CA SER A 437 10.26 4.10 -5.29
C SER A 437 10.82 3.01 -4.36
N GLY A 438 11.05 1.81 -4.84
CA GLY A 438 11.67 0.72 -4.11
C GLY A 438 13.18 0.69 -4.32
N VAL A 439 13.65 -0.16 -5.25
CA VAL A 439 15.08 -0.37 -5.50
C VAL A 439 15.79 0.88 -5.99
N GLY A 440 15.18 1.67 -6.87
CA GLY A 440 15.76 2.92 -7.37
C GLY A 440 15.99 3.93 -6.25
N PHE A 441 14.99 4.14 -5.40
CA PHE A 441 15.08 5.06 -4.25
C PHE A 441 16.09 4.57 -3.22
N GLY A 442 16.11 3.25 -2.92
CA GLY A 442 17.12 2.62 -2.07
C GLY A 442 18.53 2.81 -2.60
N PHE A 443 18.74 2.65 -3.92
CA PHE A 443 20.02 2.89 -4.58
C PHE A 443 20.48 4.35 -4.44
N VAL A 444 19.58 5.29 -4.74
CA VAL A 444 19.89 6.73 -4.62
C VAL A 444 20.22 7.09 -3.16
N ALA A 445 19.41 6.64 -2.20
CA ALA A 445 19.63 6.93 -0.79
C ALA A 445 20.94 6.33 -0.27
N GLN A 446 21.33 5.14 -0.77
CA GLN A 446 22.56 4.46 -0.34
C GLN A 446 23.83 5.10 -0.91
N HIS A 447 23.84 5.44 -2.21
CA HIS A 447 25.04 5.90 -2.89
C HIS A 447 25.19 7.42 -2.97
N TYR A 448 24.08 8.15 -2.96
CA TYR A 448 24.05 9.62 -3.10
C TYR A 448 23.45 10.33 -1.89
N GLY A 449 22.98 9.56 -0.89
CA GLY A 449 22.43 10.08 0.35
C GLY A 449 20.99 10.61 0.23
N TRP A 450 20.46 11.03 1.37
CA TRP A 450 19.05 11.43 1.48
C TRP A 450 18.71 12.72 0.73
N ASN A 451 19.67 13.64 0.56
CA ASN A 451 19.44 14.85 -0.24
C ASN A 451 19.11 14.51 -1.69
N ALA A 452 19.83 13.57 -2.30
CA ALA A 452 19.51 13.08 -3.66
C ALA A 452 18.17 12.35 -3.70
N ALA A 453 17.82 11.63 -2.62
CA ALA A 453 16.51 10.98 -2.51
C ALA A 453 15.36 12.01 -2.48
N TYR A 454 15.49 13.12 -1.73
CA TYR A 454 14.51 14.21 -1.75
C TYR A 454 14.38 14.85 -3.14
N ILE A 455 15.51 15.10 -3.82
CA ILE A 455 15.51 15.63 -5.20
C ILE A 455 14.78 14.66 -6.13
N THR A 456 14.99 13.34 -5.98
CA THR A 456 14.28 12.34 -6.78
C THR A 456 12.77 12.45 -6.61
N ILE A 457 12.27 12.52 -5.37
CA ILE A 457 10.82 12.66 -5.12
C ILE A 457 10.29 13.98 -5.71
N LEU A 458 11.04 15.07 -5.55
CA LEU A 458 10.68 16.39 -6.07
C LEU A 458 10.59 16.39 -7.59
N VAL A 459 11.56 15.80 -8.27
CA VAL A 459 11.57 15.65 -9.74
C VAL A 459 10.38 14.81 -10.19
N MET A 460 10.06 13.72 -9.50
CA MET A 460 8.90 12.89 -9.84
C MET A 460 7.58 13.66 -9.67
N ALA A 461 7.45 14.46 -8.61
CA ALA A 461 6.28 15.33 -8.44
C ALA A 461 6.18 16.37 -9.56
N ALA A 462 7.28 17.02 -9.93
CA ALA A 462 7.33 17.98 -11.04
C ALA A 462 6.98 17.35 -12.39
N LEU A 463 7.53 16.17 -12.69
CA LEU A 463 7.22 15.42 -13.91
C LEU A 463 5.74 15.04 -13.98
N GLY A 464 5.14 14.66 -12.86
CA GLY A 464 3.70 14.43 -12.77
C GLY A 464 2.88 15.67 -13.12
N ALA A 465 3.26 16.83 -12.60
CA ALA A 465 2.61 18.10 -12.93
C ALA A 465 2.77 18.46 -14.43
N VAL A 466 3.99 18.36 -14.97
CA VAL A 466 4.27 18.64 -16.39
C VAL A 466 3.47 17.70 -17.30
N THR A 467 3.43 16.41 -16.97
CA THR A 467 2.65 15.43 -17.73
C THR A 467 1.16 15.80 -17.77
N LEU A 468 0.59 16.22 -16.64
CA LEU A 468 -0.81 16.66 -16.59
C LEU A 468 -1.06 17.97 -17.34
N LEU A 469 -0.10 18.89 -17.37
CA LEU A 469 -0.23 20.14 -18.11
C LEU A 469 -0.41 19.91 -19.61
N THR A 470 0.14 18.81 -20.18
CA THR A 470 -0.06 18.45 -21.59
C THR A 470 -1.51 18.16 -21.94
N MET A 471 -2.34 17.83 -20.93
CA MET A 471 -3.77 17.56 -21.11
C MET A 471 -4.69 18.64 -20.49
N TRP A 472 -4.15 19.82 -20.16
CA TRP A 472 -4.90 20.89 -19.50
C TRP A 472 -6.23 21.24 -20.18
N ASN A 473 -6.23 21.28 -21.52
CA ASN A 473 -7.39 21.60 -22.36
C ASN A 473 -8.17 20.36 -22.82
N ALA A 474 -7.84 19.17 -22.30
CA ALA A 474 -8.51 17.95 -22.67
C ALA A 474 -10.00 18.05 -22.34
N LYS A 475 -10.84 17.61 -23.30
CA LYS A 475 -12.28 17.43 -23.10
C LYS A 475 -12.50 15.97 -22.71
N ALA A 476 -13.45 15.74 -21.82
CA ALA A 476 -13.88 14.40 -21.48
C ALA A 476 -15.14 14.09 -22.28
N ASP A 477 -15.06 13.15 -23.21
CA ASP A 477 -16.22 12.67 -23.98
C ASP A 477 -17.35 12.11 -23.07
N GLY A 478 -17.02 11.73 -21.84
CA GLY A 478 -17.97 11.16 -20.88
C GLY A 478 -18.84 12.18 -20.13
N TYR A 479 -18.58 13.49 -20.27
CA TYR A 479 -19.40 14.53 -19.63
C TYR A 479 -20.57 14.99 -20.46
N ASP A 480 -20.52 14.79 -21.78
CA ASP A 480 -21.51 15.28 -22.74
C ASP A 480 -22.48 14.17 -23.22
N GLU A 481 -22.35 12.93 -22.75
CA GLU A 481 -23.37 11.90 -23.02
C GLU A 481 -24.58 12.14 -22.09
N PRO A 482 -25.76 12.46 -22.64
CA PRO A 482 -26.96 12.57 -21.80
C PRO A 482 -27.18 11.22 -21.10
N ALA A 483 -27.48 11.28 -19.80
CA ALA A 483 -27.87 10.09 -19.04
C ALA A 483 -28.94 9.36 -19.85
N SER A 484 -28.63 8.18 -20.35
CA SER A 484 -29.60 7.31 -21.03
C SER A 484 -30.80 7.15 -20.10
N LYS A 485 -31.93 7.65 -20.57
CA LYS A 485 -33.24 7.54 -19.91
C LYS A 485 -33.60 6.09 -19.63
#